data_7208308a67c1411f3866baa4149bc0af
#
_entry.id   7208308a67c1411f3866baa4149bc0af
#
_cell.length_a   1.000
_cell.length_b   1.000
_cell.length_c   1.000
_cell.angle_alpha   90.00
_cell.angle_beta   90.00
_cell.angle_gamma   90.00
#
_symmetry.space_group_name_H-M   'P 1'
#
loop_
_entity.id
_entity.type
_entity.pdbx_description
1 polymer ?
#
loop_
_entity_poly.entity_id
_entity_poly.type
_entity_poly.pdbx_seq_one_letter_code
_entity_poly.pdbx_strand_id
1 'polypeptide(L)'
;MTTQLAQEQGTKPVVGLALGSGSARGWAHIGIIQALEEIGVEPQVVAGTSIGALVGGAYVTGSLDAFADWVETLTVKDVFGLLDISFSGGMVKGEKLFGFFREHHANPDIETLDKKLVTVATDMQSGREVWITEGKMLDAARAS
;
A
#
# COMPACT_ATOMS: atom_id res chain seq x y z
N MET A 1 -14.72 46.48 -25.49
CA MET A 1 -15.26 45.63 -24.43
C MET A 1 -14.72 44.23 -24.62
N THR A 2 -13.66 43.90 -23.90
CA THR A 2 -12.96 42.60 -24.00
C THR A 2 -13.45 41.74 -22.85
N THR A 3 -14.28 40.75 -23.17
CA THR A 3 -14.79 39.80 -22.21
C THR A 3 -13.65 38.86 -21.84
N GLN A 4 -13.06 39.04 -20.65
CA GLN A 4 -12.16 38.06 -20.05
C GLN A 4 -13.01 36.84 -19.67
N LEU A 5 -12.83 35.76 -20.42
CA LEU A 5 -13.28 34.44 -20.01
C LEU A 5 -12.43 34.04 -18.78
N ALA A 6 -13.05 34.07 -17.61
CA ALA A 6 -12.47 33.47 -16.42
C ALA A 6 -12.25 31.99 -16.72
N GLN A 7 -10.98 31.57 -16.78
CA GLN A 7 -10.64 30.17 -16.77
C GLN A 7 -11.09 29.61 -15.40
N GLU A 8 -12.15 28.82 -15.41
CA GLU A 8 -12.49 27.96 -14.29
C GLU A 8 -11.30 27.01 -14.09
N GLN A 9 -10.50 27.28 -13.08
CA GLN A 9 -9.51 26.33 -12.59
C GLN A 9 -10.30 25.19 -11.95
N GLY A 10 -10.70 24.21 -12.77
CA GLY A 10 -11.31 22.99 -12.31
C GLY A 10 -10.33 22.29 -11.35
N THR A 11 -10.72 22.11 -10.11
CA THR A 11 -9.98 21.32 -9.13
C THR A 11 -9.82 19.93 -9.72
N LYS A 12 -8.56 19.45 -9.87
CA LYS A 12 -8.30 18.09 -10.32
C LYS A 12 -9.03 17.12 -9.37
N PRO A 13 -9.69 16.09 -9.89
CA PRO A 13 -10.37 15.13 -9.05
C PRO A 13 -9.36 14.40 -8.14
N VAL A 14 -9.74 14.18 -6.91
CA VAL A 14 -8.98 13.33 -5.98
C VAL A 14 -9.19 11.88 -6.39
N VAL A 15 -8.10 11.19 -6.73
CA VAL A 15 -8.14 9.77 -7.11
C VAL A 15 -7.84 8.92 -5.89
N GLY A 16 -8.70 7.93 -5.63
CA GLY A 16 -8.50 6.90 -4.63
C GLY A 16 -8.22 5.54 -5.26
N LEU A 17 -7.38 4.73 -4.63
CA LEU A 17 -7.13 3.34 -4.98
C LEU A 17 -7.61 2.40 -3.88
N ALA A 18 -8.30 1.34 -4.27
CA ALA A 18 -8.60 0.21 -3.41
C ALA A 18 -7.75 -1.00 -3.85
N LEU A 19 -6.76 -1.36 -3.03
CA LEU A 19 -5.81 -2.43 -3.29
C LEU A 19 -6.20 -3.67 -2.50
N GLY A 20 -6.75 -4.66 -3.18
CA GLY A 20 -7.21 -5.89 -2.56
C GLY A 20 -6.07 -6.81 -2.09
N SER A 21 -6.44 -7.82 -1.33
CA SER A 21 -5.58 -8.97 -1.02
C SER A 21 -5.26 -9.78 -2.29
N GLY A 22 -4.40 -10.77 -2.20
CA GLY A 22 -4.10 -11.63 -3.34
C GLY A 22 -2.76 -12.37 -3.24
N SER A 23 -2.09 -12.28 -2.10
CA SER A 23 -0.78 -12.90 -1.90
C SER A 23 0.18 -12.51 -3.04
N ALA A 24 0.85 -13.47 -3.69
CA ALA A 24 1.77 -13.20 -4.80
C ALA A 24 1.12 -12.48 -5.99
N ARG A 25 -0.18 -12.61 -6.21
CA ARG A 25 -0.88 -11.89 -7.28
C ARG A 25 -0.97 -10.38 -7.00
N GLY A 26 -0.90 -10.00 -5.74
CA GLY A 26 -0.94 -8.59 -5.32
C GLY A 26 0.27 -7.78 -5.77
N TRP A 27 1.37 -8.41 -6.20
CA TRP A 27 2.47 -7.71 -6.85
C TRP A 27 2.04 -6.95 -8.11
N ALA A 28 0.95 -7.37 -8.77
CA ALA A 28 0.38 -6.65 -9.90
C ALA A 28 -0.06 -5.22 -9.55
N HIS A 29 -0.37 -4.93 -8.27
CA HIS A 29 -0.67 -3.58 -7.83
C HIS A 29 0.48 -2.59 -8.08
N ILE A 30 1.74 -3.05 -7.98
CA ILE A 30 2.92 -2.24 -8.26
C ILE A 30 2.86 -1.70 -9.69
N GLY A 31 2.77 -2.60 -10.68
CA GLY A 31 2.72 -2.20 -12.09
C GLY A 31 1.50 -1.35 -12.45
N ILE A 32 0.35 -1.58 -11.79
CA ILE A 32 -0.84 -0.75 -11.97
C ILE A 32 -0.59 0.68 -11.47
N ILE A 33 0.03 0.84 -10.30
CA ILE A 33 0.33 2.18 -9.75
C ILE A 33 1.33 2.89 -10.65
N GLN A 34 2.42 2.21 -11.05
CA GLN A 34 3.43 2.77 -11.96
C GLN A 34 2.80 3.22 -13.29
N ALA A 35 1.93 2.40 -13.89
CA ALA A 35 1.22 2.77 -15.11
C ALA A 35 0.28 3.97 -14.93
N LEU A 36 -0.34 4.14 -13.77
CA LEU A 36 -1.14 5.33 -13.45
C LEU A 36 -0.25 6.57 -13.36
N GLU A 37 0.89 6.48 -12.70
CA GLU A 37 1.84 7.59 -12.59
C GLU A 37 2.41 8.00 -13.96
N GLU A 38 2.72 7.04 -14.84
CA GLU A 38 3.18 7.30 -16.21
C GLU A 38 2.20 8.13 -17.04
N ILE A 39 0.90 7.97 -16.82
CA ILE A 39 -0.14 8.77 -17.49
C ILE A 39 -0.54 10.02 -16.71
N GLY A 40 0.21 10.37 -15.65
CA GLY A 40 0.00 11.57 -14.84
C GLY A 40 -1.17 11.48 -13.86
N VAL A 41 -1.61 10.26 -13.52
CA VAL A 41 -2.62 10.01 -12.48
C VAL A 41 -1.90 9.65 -11.18
N GLU A 42 -1.98 10.55 -10.20
CA GLU A 42 -1.40 10.37 -8.87
C GLU A 42 -2.50 10.14 -7.82
N PRO A 43 -2.72 8.91 -7.37
CA PRO A 43 -3.65 8.62 -6.29
C PRO A 43 -3.25 9.32 -4.99
N GLN A 44 -4.23 9.97 -4.35
CA GLN A 44 -4.04 10.72 -3.10
C GLN A 44 -4.57 9.96 -1.88
N VAL A 45 -5.43 8.98 -2.11
CA VAL A 45 -6.03 8.13 -1.07
C VAL A 45 -5.83 6.68 -1.45
N VAL A 46 -5.29 5.88 -0.55
CA VAL A 46 -5.07 4.45 -0.76
C VAL A 46 -5.70 3.65 0.37
N ALA A 47 -6.57 2.72 0.02
CA ALA A 47 -7.09 1.71 0.94
C ALA A 47 -6.52 0.35 0.55
N GLY A 48 -5.86 -0.34 1.46
CA GLY A 48 -5.18 -1.61 1.17
C GLY A 48 -5.51 -2.71 2.17
N THR A 49 -5.57 -3.94 1.67
CA THR A 49 -5.75 -5.14 2.50
C THR A 49 -4.62 -6.13 2.21
N SER A 50 -3.96 -6.65 3.26
CA SER A 50 -2.88 -7.64 3.16
C SER A 50 -1.75 -7.12 2.26
N ILE A 51 -1.40 -7.83 1.17
CA ILE A 51 -0.41 -7.38 0.20
C ILE A 51 -0.75 -5.99 -0.38
N GLY A 52 -2.03 -5.66 -0.54
CA GLY A 52 -2.46 -4.34 -0.96
C GLY A 52 -2.13 -3.24 0.06
N ALA A 53 -2.13 -3.55 1.36
CA ALA A 53 -1.69 -2.63 2.41
C ALA A 53 -0.18 -2.37 2.32
N LEU A 54 0.62 -3.39 1.99
CA LEU A 54 2.07 -3.26 1.84
C LEU A 54 2.46 -2.48 0.58
N VAL A 55 1.86 -2.81 -0.57
CA VAL A 55 2.08 -2.06 -1.82
C VAL A 55 1.60 -0.62 -1.68
N GLY A 56 0.42 -0.42 -1.08
CA GLY A 56 -0.09 0.91 -0.77
C GLY A 56 0.83 1.69 0.15
N GLY A 57 1.37 1.03 1.19
CA GLY A 57 2.37 1.60 2.09
C GLY A 57 3.65 2.02 1.36
N ALA A 58 4.18 1.16 0.49
CA ALA A 58 5.34 1.49 -0.33
C ALA A 58 5.08 2.70 -1.24
N TYR A 59 3.89 2.77 -1.83
CA TYR A 59 3.49 3.90 -2.67
C TYR A 59 3.42 5.22 -1.90
N VAL A 60 2.68 5.25 -0.78
CA VAL A 60 2.47 6.51 -0.04
C VAL A 60 3.75 7.00 0.67
N THR A 61 4.72 6.13 0.90
CA THR A 61 6.04 6.47 1.46
C THR A 61 7.08 6.80 0.39
N GLY A 62 6.73 6.75 -0.90
CA GLY A 62 7.65 7.01 -2.01
C GLY A 62 8.71 5.91 -2.21
N SER A 63 8.49 4.71 -1.67
CA SER A 63 9.42 3.58 -1.78
C SER A 63 8.96 2.51 -2.79
N LEU A 64 7.97 2.83 -3.66
CA LEU A 64 7.36 1.86 -4.57
C LEU A 64 8.37 1.25 -5.54
N ASP A 65 9.23 2.06 -6.15
CA ASP A 65 10.22 1.57 -7.13
C ASP A 65 11.27 0.67 -6.46
N ALA A 66 11.79 1.09 -5.30
CA ALA A 66 12.71 0.26 -4.53
C ALA A 66 12.05 -1.05 -4.08
N PHE A 67 10.74 -1.00 -3.79
CA PHE A 67 9.97 -2.20 -3.45
C PHE A 67 9.77 -3.11 -4.65
N ALA A 68 9.53 -2.55 -5.84
CA ALA A 68 9.46 -3.28 -7.10
C ALA A 68 10.77 -4.02 -7.38
N ASP A 69 11.89 -3.31 -7.34
CA ASP A 69 13.23 -3.88 -7.55
C ASP A 69 13.50 -5.02 -6.57
N TRP A 70 13.16 -4.82 -5.29
CA TRP A 70 13.32 -5.87 -4.28
C TRP A 70 12.44 -7.10 -4.56
N VAL A 71 11.18 -6.90 -4.97
CA VAL A 71 10.26 -7.99 -5.31
C VAL A 71 10.80 -8.83 -6.47
N GLU A 72 11.45 -8.22 -7.46
CA GLU A 72 12.07 -8.92 -8.58
C GLU A 72 13.25 -9.83 -8.15
N THR A 73 13.87 -9.55 -7.01
CA THR A 73 14.93 -10.42 -6.46
C THR A 73 14.41 -11.68 -5.77
N LEU A 74 13.10 -11.73 -5.48
CA LEU A 74 12.52 -12.85 -4.73
C LEU A 74 12.49 -14.12 -5.56
N THR A 75 12.97 -15.21 -4.97
CA THR A 75 12.82 -16.54 -5.55
C THR A 75 11.43 -17.11 -5.28
N VAL A 76 11.04 -18.12 -6.04
CA VAL A 76 9.78 -18.87 -5.81
C VAL A 76 9.68 -19.38 -4.37
N LYS A 77 10.79 -19.80 -3.76
CA LYS A 77 10.84 -20.24 -2.35
C LYS A 77 10.56 -19.08 -1.39
N ASP A 78 11.10 -17.89 -1.69
CA ASP A 78 10.84 -16.70 -0.88
C ASP A 78 9.36 -16.34 -0.92
N VAL A 79 8.77 -16.36 -2.11
CA VAL A 79 7.34 -16.07 -2.31
C VAL A 79 6.47 -17.06 -1.53
N PHE A 80 6.74 -18.36 -1.62
CA PHE A 80 6.03 -19.36 -0.81
C PHE A 80 6.23 -19.14 0.68
N GLY A 81 7.44 -18.81 1.13
CA GLY A 81 7.71 -18.48 2.53
C GLY A 81 6.98 -17.23 3.04
N LEU A 82 6.69 -16.28 2.16
CA LEU A 82 5.84 -15.12 2.46
C LEU A 82 4.35 -15.49 2.55
N LEU A 83 3.91 -16.50 1.79
CA LEU A 83 2.51 -16.97 1.76
C LEU A 83 2.17 -17.83 2.99
N ASP A 84 3.11 -18.58 3.53
CA ASP A 84 2.92 -19.42 4.73
C ASP A 84 2.53 -18.64 5.99
N ILE A 85 2.60 -17.29 5.93
CA ILE A 85 2.15 -16.41 7.01
C ILE A 85 0.63 -16.57 7.28
N SER A 86 -0.14 -16.91 6.25
CA SER A 86 -1.60 -16.92 6.32
C SER A 86 -2.21 -18.15 6.99
N PHE A 87 -1.49 -19.28 7.12
CA PHE A 87 -2.09 -20.54 7.51
C PHE A 87 -1.66 -21.12 8.86
N SER A 88 -0.59 -20.63 9.47
CA SER A 88 -0.01 -21.26 10.68
C SER A 88 -0.11 -20.45 11.97
N GLY A 89 -0.92 -19.40 12.05
CA GLY A 89 -1.12 -18.65 13.30
C GLY A 89 0.17 -18.09 13.94
N GLY A 90 1.27 -18.06 13.21
CA GLY A 90 2.61 -17.74 13.70
C GLY A 90 3.21 -16.51 13.04
N MET A 91 3.44 -15.52 13.84
CA MET A 91 4.01 -14.19 13.58
C MET A 91 5.43 -14.14 12.95
N VAL A 92 6.00 -15.22 12.41
CA VAL A 92 7.46 -15.30 12.29
C VAL A 92 8.03 -15.18 10.87
N LYS A 93 7.25 -15.39 9.81
CA LYS A 93 7.85 -15.51 8.46
C LYS A 93 7.79 -14.26 7.57
N GLY A 94 7.14 -13.19 8.00
CA GLY A 94 7.15 -11.89 7.31
C GLY A 94 8.42 -11.07 7.48
N GLU A 95 9.42 -11.55 8.22
CA GLU A 95 10.60 -10.77 8.58
C GLU A 95 11.37 -10.19 7.39
N LYS A 96 11.48 -10.92 6.28
CA LYS A 96 12.14 -10.39 5.07
C LYS A 96 11.37 -9.22 4.47
N LEU A 97 10.05 -9.33 4.39
CA LEU A 97 9.17 -8.30 3.83
C LEU A 97 9.15 -7.05 4.72
N PHE A 98 8.94 -7.24 6.02
CA PHE A 98 8.99 -6.14 6.98
C PHE A 98 10.41 -5.59 7.16
N GLY A 99 11.44 -6.42 6.94
CA GLY A 99 12.85 -6.03 6.89
C GLY A 99 13.10 -4.99 5.81
N PHE A 100 12.58 -5.20 4.60
CA PHE A 100 12.67 -4.23 3.51
C PHE A 100 12.20 -2.84 3.94
N PHE A 101 11.00 -2.74 4.51
CA PHE A 101 10.46 -1.45 4.94
C PHE A 101 11.26 -0.80 6.07
N ARG A 102 11.82 -1.59 7.01
CA ARG A 102 12.70 -1.07 8.06
C ARG A 102 14.00 -0.51 7.49
N GLU A 103 14.62 -1.21 6.55
CA GLU A 103 15.87 -0.79 5.90
C GLU A 103 15.69 0.48 5.07
N HIS A 104 14.53 0.66 4.43
CA HIS A 104 14.21 1.84 3.65
C HIS A 104 13.53 2.95 4.47
N HIS A 105 13.57 2.86 5.80
CA HIS A 105 12.91 3.81 6.72
C HIS A 105 11.42 4.09 6.41
N ALA A 106 10.77 3.15 5.75
CA ALA A 106 9.38 3.27 5.31
C ALA A 106 8.40 2.74 6.39
N ASN A 107 8.49 3.27 7.60
CA ASN A 107 7.57 2.95 8.71
C ASN A 107 7.14 4.21 9.48
N PRO A 108 6.57 5.22 8.80
CA PRO A 108 6.03 6.41 9.45
C PRO A 108 4.76 6.10 10.24
N ASP A 109 4.30 7.07 11.01
CA ASP A 109 2.94 7.08 11.53
C ASP A 109 1.98 7.44 10.40
N ILE A 110 0.91 6.66 10.22
CA ILE A 110 -0.01 6.76 9.07
C ILE A 110 -0.62 8.17 8.97
N GLU A 111 -1.00 8.74 10.10
CA GLU A 111 -1.60 10.05 10.19
C GLU A 111 -0.68 11.20 9.77
N THR A 112 0.64 10.95 9.66
CA THR A 112 1.63 11.95 9.25
C THR A 112 1.91 11.95 7.76
N LEU A 113 1.33 11.02 7.00
CA LEU A 113 1.56 10.87 5.57
C LEU A 113 0.85 11.96 4.76
N ASP A 114 1.52 12.48 3.74
CA ASP A 114 0.94 13.44 2.79
C ASP A 114 -0.23 12.82 2.00
N LYS A 115 -0.02 11.59 1.47
CA LYS A 115 -1.07 10.78 0.85
C LYS A 115 -1.78 9.97 1.93
N LYS A 116 -3.10 9.89 1.87
CA LYS A 116 -3.89 9.15 2.86
C LYS A 116 -3.77 7.65 2.66
N LEU A 117 -3.44 6.95 3.74
CA LEU A 117 -3.42 5.47 3.78
C LEU A 117 -4.47 4.97 4.76
N VAL A 118 -5.18 3.95 4.35
CA VAL A 118 -6.05 3.14 5.19
C VAL A 118 -5.66 1.68 5.01
N THR A 119 -5.36 0.98 6.09
CA THR A 119 -5.22 -0.48 6.04
C THR A 119 -6.47 -1.13 6.61
N VAL A 120 -6.97 -2.14 5.89
CA VAL A 120 -8.21 -2.82 6.28
C VAL A 120 -7.86 -4.17 6.88
N ALA A 121 -8.26 -4.38 8.11
CA ALA A 121 -8.10 -5.62 8.88
C ALA A 121 -9.46 -6.22 9.23
N THR A 122 -9.44 -7.42 9.79
CA THR A 122 -10.65 -8.08 10.33
C THR A 122 -10.53 -8.27 11.83
N ASP A 123 -11.50 -7.76 12.58
CA ASP A 123 -11.63 -8.06 14.00
C ASP A 123 -11.96 -9.54 14.16
N MET A 124 -11.08 -10.28 14.81
CA MET A 124 -11.18 -11.74 14.94
C MET A 124 -12.34 -12.20 15.83
N GLN A 125 -12.87 -11.34 16.69
CA GLN A 125 -13.98 -11.69 17.57
C GLN A 125 -15.34 -11.46 16.90
N SER A 126 -15.48 -10.32 16.23
CA SER A 126 -16.76 -9.91 15.64
C SER A 126 -16.88 -10.24 14.15
N GLY A 127 -15.77 -10.54 13.47
CA GLY A 127 -15.71 -10.70 12.02
C GLY A 127 -15.91 -9.41 11.25
N ARG A 128 -15.89 -8.25 11.89
CA ARG A 128 -16.09 -6.95 11.26
C ARG A 128 -14.79 -6.42 10.68
N GLU A 129 -14.92 -5.64 9.64
CA GLU A 129 -13.81 -4.84 9.09
C GLU A 129 -13.38 -3.76 10.09
N VAL A 130 -12.08 -3.53 10.16
CA VAL A 130 -11.46 -2.47 10.93
C VAL A 130 -10.59 -1.64 9.99
N TRP A 131 -10.84 -0.35 9.95
CA TRP A 131 -10.07 0.59 9.14
C TRP A 131 -9.05 1.28 10.02
N ILE A 132 -7.77 0.97 9.79
CA ILE A 132 -6.65 1.50 10.55
C ILE A 132 -6.09 2.70 9.80
N THR A 133 -6.18 3.87 10.41
CA THR A 133 -5.77 5.17 9.83
C THR A 133 -4.71 5.89 10.66
N GLU A 134 -4.27 5.29 11.76
CA GLU A 134 -3.35 5.86 12.73
C GLU A 134 -2.34 4.81 13.21
N GLY A 135 -1.22 5.26 13.74
CA GLY A 135 -0.16 4.43 14.26
C GLY A 135 0.86 3.99 13.21
N LYS A 136 1.78 3.11 13.59
CA LYS A 136 2.87 2.66 12.71
C LYS A 136 2.33 1.90 11.50
N MET A 137 2.72 2.34 10.31
CA MET A 137 2.28 1.77 9.04
C MET A 137 2.52 0.25 8.96
N LEU A 138 3.67 -0.23 9.42
CA LEU A 138 3.97 -1.67 9.37
C LEU A 138 3.14 -2.48 10.35
N ASP A 139 2.77 -1.91 11.51
CA ASP A 139 1.91 -2.60 12.45
C ASP A 139 0.49 -2.71 11.90
N ALA A 140 -0.01 -1.65 11.27
CA ALA A 140 -1.29 -1.64 10.58
C ALA A 140 -1.31 -2.61 9.39
N ALA A 141 -0.26 -2.64 8.57
CA ALA A 141 -0.12 -3.59 7.46
C ALA A 141 0.00 -5.05 7.95
N ARG A 142 0.60 -5.26 9.13
CA ARG A 142 0.72 -6.59 9.75
C ARG A 142 -0.59 -7.09 10.32
N ALA A 143 -1.47 -6.19 10.76
CA ALA A 143 -2.81 -6.52 11.24
C ALA A 143 -3.79 -6.82 10.09
N SER A 144 -3.49 -6.35 8.90
CA SER A 144 -4.28 -6.50 7.68
C SER A 144 -3.92 -7.80 6.96
#